data_6c7ffc6acec7c34c651ba468c4bba53a
#
_entry.id   6c7ffc6acec7c34c651ba468c4bba53a
#
_cell.length_a   1.000
_cell.length_b   1.000
_cell.length_c   1.000
_cell.angle_alpha   90.00
_cell.angle_beta   90.00
_cell.angle_gamma   90.00
#
_symmetry.space_group_name_H-M   'P 1'
#
loop_
_entity.id
_entity.type
_entity.pdbx_description
1 polymer ?
#
loop_
_entity_poly.entity_id
_entity_poly.type
_entity_poly.pdbx_seq_one_letter_code
_entity_poly.pdbx_strand_id
1 'polypeptide(L)'
;MNACPVGGAAVGKKVGAIMGVEAEEGEHMVAFVQCRGTRDKIKVDYDYVGLHDCRMLSFVPNGGAKSCNFGYGSCVEVCPFDAIHIFNGVAQVDREACKACGKCISVCPKNLITLIPYSAKYAAACNSGDKGPITMKDCRAGCIGCGICTKNCPEGAIKVENFNATIDQSKCIGCGICADKCPKNVIVMLSGRPVCAEGTGEHEEKGED
;
A
#
# COMPACT_ATOMS: atom_id res chain seq x y z
N MET A 1 17.59 14.02 -13.31
CA MET A 1 18.64 13.80 -12.30
C MET A 1 18.12 13.59 -10.87
N ASN A 2 16.95 13.01 -10.67
CA ASN A 2 16.39 12.69 -9.35
C ASN A 2 16.58 11.23 -8.95
N ALA A 3 17.74 10.64 -9.24
CA ALA A 3 18.01 9.23 -9.02
C ALA A 3 18.29 8.85 -7.54
N CYS A 4 18.46 9.83 -6.65
CA CYS A 4 18.69 9.58 -5.22
C CYS A 4 17.47 9.95 -4.38
N PRO A 5 16.58 8.99 -4.07
CA PRO A 5 15.37 9.28 -3.29
C PRO A 5 15.67 9.76 -1.87
N VAL A 6 16.80 9.35 -1.29
CA VAL A 6 17.22 9.72 0.07
C VAL A 6 17.71 11.16 0.15
N GLY A 7 18.43 11.63 -0.88
CA GLY A 7 19.02 12.96 -0.92
C GLY A 7 18.03 14.07 -1.30
N GLY A 8 16.91 13.71 -1.88
CA GLY A 8 15.85 14.63 -2.28
C GLY A 8 16.32 15.77 -3.20
N ALA A 9 15.52 16.83 -3.28
CA ALA A 9 15.76 18.01 -4.12
C ALA A 9 17.09 18.74 -3.78
N ALA A 10 17.49 18.74 -2.52
CA ALA A 10 18.71 19.43 -2.10
C ALA A 10 19.99 18.80 -2.69
N VAL A 11 20.04 17.47 -2.73
CA VAL A 11 21.17 16.75 -3.36
C VAL A 11 21.07 16.85 -4.87
N GLY A 12 19.86 16.76 -5.44
CA GLY A 12 19.63 16.95 -6.87
C GLY A 12 20.16 18.30 -7.37
N LYS A 13 19.88 19.39 -6.65
CA LYS A 13 20.40 20.75 -6.97
C LYS A 13 21.93 20.82 -6.91
N LYS A 14 22.55 20.23 -5.88
CA LYS A 14 24.02 20.21 -5.75
C LYS A 14 24.69 19.41 -6.88
N VAL A 15 24.15 18.26 -7.20
CA VAL A 15 24.63 17.43 -8.31
C VAL A 15 24.41 18.13 -9.64
N GLY A 16 23.24 18.73 -9.86
CA GLY A 16 22.95 19.53 -11.04
C GLY A 16 23.92 20.69 -11.25
N ALA A 17 24.24 21.42 -10.17
CA ALA A 17 25.22 22.51 -10.22
C ALA A 17 26.64 22.02 -10.61
N ILE A 18 27.06 20.85 -10.12
CA ILE A 18 28.35 20.25 -10.48
C ILE A 18 28.37 19.77 -11.94
N MET A 19 27.24 19.25 -12.41
CA MET A 19 27.10 18.70 -13.78
C MET A 19 26.74 19.77 -14.83
N GLY A 20 26.49 21.03 -14.41
CA GLY A 20 26.06 22.10 -15.31
C GLY A 20 24.66 21.91 -15.91
N VAL A 21 23.78 21.17 -15.22
CA VAL A 21 22.40 20.86 -15.64
C VAL A 21 21.44 21.30 -14.55
N GLU A 22 20.37 22.00 -14.91
CA GLU A 22 19.29 22.32 -13.96
C GLU A 22 18.60 21.02 -13.51
N ALA A 23 18.57 20.78 -12.20
CA ALA A 23 17.85 19.66 -11.63
C ALA A 23 16.38 20.05 -11.43
N GLU A 24 15.47 19.40 -12.16
CA GLU A 24 14.04 19.52 -11.91
C GLU A 24 13.71 18.94 -10.54
N GLU A 25 12.91 19.66 -9.77
CA GLU A 25 12.36 19.16 -8.50
C GLU A 25 11.31 18.10 -8.80
N GLY A 26 11.67 16.82 -8.63
CA GLY A 26 10.70 15.73 -8.71
C GLY A 26 9.76 15.77 -7.51
N GLU A 27 8.49 15.38 -7.74
CA GLU A 27 7.51 15.26 -6.68
C GLU A 27 7.97 14.22 -5.62
N HIS A 28 7.83 14.55 -4.35
CA HIS A 28 8.16 13.65 -3.25
C HIS A 28 7.19 12.45 -3.28
N MET A 29 7.73 11.25 -3.49
CA MET A 29 6.97 10.01 -3.53
C MET A 29 7.10 9.27 -2.20
N VAL A 30 6.09 8.45 -1.88
CA VAL A 30 6.10 7.56 -0.72
C VAL A 30 5.52 6.20 -1.11
N ALA A 31 5.97 5.14 -0.43
CA ALA A 31 5.38 3.83 -0.60
C ALA A 31 3.97 3.78 0.00
N PHE A 32 3.08 3.07 -0.65
CA PHE A 32 1.71 2.84 -0.19
C PHE A 32 1.35 1.36 -0.34
N VAL A 33 0.76 0.77 0.70
CA VAL A 33 0.33 -0.62 0.70
C VAL A 33 -1.14 -0.71 0.28
N GLN A 34 -1.41 -1.31 -0.86
CA GLN A 34 -2.74 -1.49 -1.43
C GLN A 34 -3.47 -2.66 -0.77
N CYS A 35 -3.59 -2.65 0.55
CA CYS A 35 -4.32 -3.66 1.30
C CYS A 35 -4.85 -3.12 2.62
N ARG A 36 -6.11 -3.48 2.96
CA ARG A 36 -6.76 -3.26 4.27
C ARG A 36 -7.35 -4.53 4.85
N GLY A 37 -6.98 -5.68 4.30
CA GLY A 37 -7.43 -6.99 4.74
C GLY A 37 -6.72 -7.41 6.03
N THR A 38 -7.09 -6.81 7.16
CA THR A 38 -6.64 -7.22 8.48
C THR A 38 -7.12 -8.63 8.82
N ARG A 39 -6.53 -9.28 9.82
CA ARG A 39 -6.83 -10.69 10.19
C ARG A 39 -8.33 -10.94 10.42
N ASP A 40 -9.03 -9.98 10.98
CA ASP A 40 -10.46 -10.02 11.26
C ASP A 40 -11.35 -9.87 10.01
N LYS A 41 -10.81 -9.34 8.90
CA LYS A 41 -11.56 -9.04 7.67
C LYS A 41 -11.39 -10.04 6.55
N ILE A 42 -10.47 -10.99 6.71
CA ILE A 42 -10.11 -11.93 5.67
C ILE A 42 -10.44 -13.36 6.10
N LYS A 43 -10.79 -14.20 5.12
CA LYS A 43 -10.93 -15.63 5.31
C LYS A 43 -9.55 -16.29 5.29
N VAL A 44 -9.29 -17.16 6.27
CA VAL A 44 -8.11 -18.02 6.31
C VAL A 44 -8.52 -19.38 5.76
N ASP A 45 -7.82 -19.88 4.74
CA ASP A 45 -8.14 -21.15 4.10
C ASP A 45 -7.47 -22.35 4.78
N TYR A 46 -6.29 -22.12 5.39
CA TYR A 46 -5.54 -23.14 6.14
C TYR A 46 -4.52 -22.47 7.07
N ASP A 47 -4.09 -23.20 8.09
CA ASP A 47 -3.00 -22.76 8.95
C ASP A 47 -1.66 -23.01 8.27
N TYR A 48 -0.88 -21.97 8.10
CA TYR A 48 0.45 -22.05 7.52
C TYR A 48 1.48 -22.33 8.61
N VAL A 49 2.11 -23.49 8.52
CA VAL A 49 3.26 -23.87 9.36
C VAL A 49 4.50 -23.91 8.48
N GLY A 50 5.36 -22.89 8.59
CA GLY A 50 6.56 -22.77 7.75
C GLY A 50 7.32 -21.47 8.03
N LEU A 51 8.32 -21.17 7.21
CA LEU A 51 9.09 -19.94 7.33
C LEU A 51 8.20 -18.70 7.09
N HIS A 52 8.21 -17.78 8.02
CA HIS A 52 7.48 -16.52 7.96
C HIS A 52 8.20 -15.51 7.04
N ASP A 53 8.38 -15.87 5.78
CA ASP A 53 8.94 -15.04 4.72
C ASP A 53 7.96 -14.96 3.56
N CYS A 54 7.59 -13.74 3.15
CA CYS A 54 6.66 -13.55 2.03
C CYS A 54 7.13 -14.19 0.73
N ARG A 55 8.43 -14.29 0.50
CA ARG A 55 9.02 -14.91 -0.70
C ARG A 55 8.68 -16.40 -0.80
N MET A 56 8.53 -17.07 0.33
CA MET A 56 8.17 -18.49 0.38
C MET A 56 6.71 -18.74 0.01
N LEU A 57 5.87 -17.70 0.02
CA LEU A 57 4.45 -17.82 -0.34
C LEU A 57 4.23 -18.22 -1.80
N SER A 58 5.18 -17.99 -2.69
CA SER A 58 5.11 -18.44 -4.09
C SER A 58 5.14 -19.96 -4.24
N PHE A 59 5.64 -20.68 -3.24
CA PHE A 59 5.78 -22.14 -3.26
C PHE A 59 4.62 -22.89 -2.58
N VAL A 60 3.69 -22.15 -1.96
CA VAL A 60 2.54 -22.77 -1.27
C VAL A 60 1.24 -22.56 -2.08
N PRO A 61 0.23 -23.43 -1.88
CA PRO A 61 -1.03 -23.33 -2.61
C PRO A 61 -1.66 -21.94 -2.49
N ASN A 62 -2.19 -21.42 -3.59
CA ASN A 62 -2.80 -20.08 -3.69
C ASN A 62 -1.87 -18.91 -3.29
N GLY A 63 -0.55 -19.15 -3.22
CA GLY A 63 0.41 -18.13 -2.78
C GLY A 63 0.24 -17.72 -1.33
N GLY A 64 -0.19 -18.63 -0.46
CA GLY A 64 -0.39 -18.42 0.97
C GLY A 64 -1.76 -18.88 1.45
N ALA A 65 -1.90 -19.02 2.76
CA ALA A 65 -3.12 -19.49 3.43
C ALA A 65 -4.36 -18.63 3.20
N LYS A 66 -4.25 -17.62 2.35
CA LYS A 66 -5.31 -16.67 2.00
C LYS A 66 -5.22 -16.34 0.54
N SER A 67 -6.34 -16.27 -0.12
CA SER A 67 -6.47 -15.76 -1.47
C SER A 67 -5.96 -14.32 -1.58
N CYS A 68 -6.07 -13.54 -0.49
CA CYS A 68 -5.58 -12.18 -0.37
C CYS A 68 -4.61 -12.05 0.82
N ASN A 69 -3.45 -11.85 0.60
CA ASN A 69 -2.25 -11.24 1.18
C ASN A 69 -2.12 -11.09 2.70
N PHE A 70 -1.66 -12.12 3.34
CA PHE A 70 -1.04 -12.02 4.65
C PHE A 70 0.45 -11.65 4.49
N GLY A 71 0.90 -10.59 5.15
CA GLY A 71 2.30 -10.20 5.13
C GLY A 71 3.08 -10.81 6.28
N TYR A 72 4.16 -11.52 5.97
CA TYR A 72 5.13 -12.01 6.97
C TYR A 72 6.23 -11.00 7.27
N GLY A 73 6.17 -9.81 6.69
CA GLY A 73 7.08 -8.72 7.06
C GLY A 73 8.35 -8.59 6.23
N SER A 74 8.54 -9.32 5.12
CA SER A 74 9.75 -9.15 4.29
C SER A 74 9.96 -7.70 3.81
N CYS A 75 8.89 -6.91 3.65
CA CYS A 75 9.00 -5.48 3.34
C CYS A 75 9.49 -4.64 4.54
N VAL A 76 9.23 -5.09 5.76
CA VAL A 76 9.74 -4.45 7.00
C VAL A 76 11.24 -4.70 7.11
N GLU A 77 11.67 -5.96 6.95
CA GLU A 77 13.07 -6.36 7.07
C GLU A 77 14.01 -5.61 6.11
N VAL A 78 13.54 -5.34 4.89
CA VAL A 78 14.37 -4.65 3.88
C VAL A 78 14.31 -3.14 3.96
N CYS A 79 13.48 -2.57 4.85
CA CYS A 79 13.34 -1.12 4.98
C CYS A 79 14.48 -0.53 5.80
N PRO A 80 15.44 0.22 5.20
CA PRO A 80 16.57 0.77 5.95
C PRO A 80 16.19 2.02 6.76
N PHE A 81 14.94 2.49 6.63
CA PHE A 81 14.44 3.71 7.28
C PHE A 81 13.42 3.42 8.37
N ASP A 82 13.19 2.15 8.68
CA ASP A 82 12.17 1.71 9.65
C ASP A 82 10.79 2.35 9.40
N ALA A 83 10.45 2.53 8.12
CA ALA A 83 9.25 3.23 7.69
C ALA A 83 8.05 2.28 7.47
N ILE A 84 8.20 0.98 7.71
CA ILE A 84 7.13 -0.01 7.46
C ILE A 84 6.96 -0.89 8.69
N HIS A 85 5.72 -0.98 9.16
CA HIS A 85 5.35 -1.80 10.32
C HIS A 85 4.17 -2.70 9.99
N ILE A 86 4.04 -3.84 10.68
CA ILE A 86 2.91 -4.76 10.51
C ILE A 86 1.88 -4.49 11.62
N PHE A 87 0.66 -4.15 11.23
CA PHE A 87 -0.47 -3.98 12.13
C PHE A 87 -1.60 -4.94 11.74
N ASN A 88 -1.99 -5.80 12.67
CA ASN A 88 -3.03 -6.80 12.47
C ASN A 88 -2.89 -7.58 11.13
N GLY A 89 -1.64 -7.98 10.80
CA GLY A 89 -1.31 -8.75 9.61
C GLY A 89 -1.22 -7.96 8.30
N VAL A 90 -1.29 -6.63 8.34
CA VAL A 90 -1.14 -5.77 7.15
C VAL A 90 0.02 -4.80 7.35
N ALA A 91 0.89 -4.70 6.34
CA ALA A 91 1.97 -3.72 6.35
C ALA A 91 1.40 -2.30 6.19
N GLN A 92 1.94 -1.37 6.96
CA GLN A 92 1.64 0.06 6.87
C GLN A 92 2.92 0.85 6.75
N VAL A 93 2.87 1.94 6.02
CA VAL A 93 4.02 2.80 5.76
C VAL A 93 3.86 4.11 6.52
N ASP A 94 4.88 4.44 7.30
CA ASP A 94 5.05 5.80 7.81
C ASP A 94 5.54 6.69 6.66
N ARG A 95 4.71 7.63 6.26
CA ARG A 95 4.96 8.51 5.11
C ARG A 95 6.06 9.52 5.38
N GLU A 96 6.26 9.91 6.65
CA GLU A 96 7.32 10.86 7.06
C GLU A 96 8.70 10.19 7.03
N ALA A 97 8.78 8.94 7.51
CA ALA A 97 10.02 8.18 7.49
C ALA A 97 10.37 7.63 6.11
N CYS A 98 9.38 7.39 5.23
CA CYS A 98 9.57 6.78 3.93
C CYS A 98 10.37 7.68 2.97
N LYS A 99 11.43 7.11 2.36
CA LYS A 99 12.28 7.78 1.36
C LYS A 99 12.08 7.26 -0.06
N ALA A 100 10.99 6.57 -0.35
CA ALA A 100 10.64 6.04 -1.69
C ALA A 100 11.76 5.22 -2.37
N CYS A 101 12.60 4.53 -1.61
CA CYS A 101 13.75 3.79 -2.15
C CYS A 101 13.38 2.54 -2.98
N GLY A 102 12.12 2.11 -2.94
CA GLY A 102 11.59 1.01 -3.74
C GLY A 102 11.93 -0.41 -3.26
N LYS A 103 12.77 -0.60 -2.24
CA LYS A 103 13.17 -1.93 -1.75
C LYS A 103 11.98 -2.80 -1.32
N CYS A 104 10.99 -2.22 -0.66
CA CYS A 104 9.78 -2.93 -0.23
C CYS A 104 8.93 -3.39 -1.42
N ILE A 105 8.94 -2.66 -2.53
CA ILE A 105 8.22 -3.02 -3.76
C ILE A 105 8.87 -4.26 -4.39
N SER A 106 10.20 -4.28 -4.50
CA SER A 106 10.94 -5.36 -5.15
C SER A 106 10.85 -6.70 -4.42
N VAL A 107 10.62 -6.70 -3.10
CA VAL A 107 10.52 -7.94 -2.31
C VAL A 107 9.08 -8.41 -2.09
N CYS A 108 8.08 -7.63 -2.47
CA CYS A 108 6.68 -8.00 -2.29
C CYS A 108 6.21 -8.95 -3.41
N PRO A 109 6.03 -10.27 -3.16
CA PRO A 109 5.66 -11.23 -4.20
C PRO A 109 4.22 -11.03 -4.69
N LYS A 110 3.42 -10.28 -3.94
CA LYS A 110 2.01 -10.01 -4.25
C LYS A 110 1.79 -8.64 -4.91
N ASN A 111 2.86 -7.88 -5.17
CA ASN A 111 2.80 -6.56 -5.81
C ASN A 111 1.83 -5.59 -5.12
N LEU A 112 1.77 -5.63 -3.77
CA LEU A 112 0.84 -4.80 -3.00
C LEU A 112 1.34 -3.39 -2.72
N ILE A 113 2.62 -3.14 -2.97
CA ILE A 113 3.25 -1.88 -2.60
C ILE A 113 3.55 -1.09 -3.87
N THR A 114 3.08 0.14 -3.91
CA THR A 114 3.31 1.08 -5.01
C THR A 114 3.82 2.41 -4.48
N LEU A 115 4.40 3.22 -5.35
CA LEU A 115 4.72 4.61 -5.02
C LEU A 115 3.53 5.50 -5.37
N ILE A 116 3.21 6.41 -4.48
CA ILE A 116 2.23 7.48 -4.70
C ILE A 116 2.85 8.82 -4.31
N PRO A 117 2.35 9.94 -4.86
CA PRO A 117 2.77 11.27 -4.42
C PRO A 117 2.52 11.48 -2.92
N TYR A 118 3.45 12.14 -2.26
CA TYR A 118 3.26 12.55 -0.86
C TYR A 118 2.07 13.52 -0.71
N SER A 119 1.81 14.32 -1.74
CA SER A 119 0.67 15.24 -1.82
C SER A 119 -0.68 14.55 -1.94
N ALA A 120 -0.72 13.24 -2.30
CA ALA A 120 -1.94 12.47 -2.46
C ALA A 120 -2.77 12.43 -1.17
N LYS A 121 -4.06 12.78 -1.27
CA LYS A 121 -4.99 12.81 -0.13
C LYS A 121 -5.77 11.51 0.01
N TYR A 122 -6.03 10.81 -1.08
CA TYR A 122 -6.80 9.56 -1.10
C TYR A 122 -6.12 8.52 -1.98
N ALA A 123 -6.19 7.25 -1.57
CA ALA A 123 -5.73 6.13 -2.37
C ALA A 123 -6.67 4.92 -2.21
N ALA A 124 -6.67 4.04 -3.21
CA ALA A 124 -7.41 2.78 -3.16
C ALA A 124 -6.55 1.71 -2.48
N ALA A 125 -7.00 1.21 -1.33
CA ALA A 125 -6.28 0.24 -0.51
C ALA A 125 -6.76 -1.19 -0.78
N CYS A 126 -6.76 -1.59 -2.05
CA CYS A 126 -6.99 -2.97 -2.49
C CYS A 126 -6.29 -3.18 -3.82
N ASN A 127 -5.72 -4.38 -4.01
CA ASN A 127 -5.10 -4.81 -5.26
C ASN A 127 -5.59 -6.22 -5.67
N SER A 128 -6.82 -6.58 -5.30
CA SER A 128 -7.42 -7.84 -5.72
C SER A 128 -7.92 -7.73 -7.16
N GLY A 129 -7.53 -8.69 -8.00
CA GLY A 129 -8.08 -8.85 -9.35
C GLY A 129 -9.30 -9.78 -9.40
N ASP A 130 -9.85 -10.18 -8.26
CA ASP A 130 -10.96 -11.12 -8.19
C ASP A 130 -12.29 -10.44 -8.46
N LYS A 131 -13.22 -11.23 -9.03
CA LYS A 131 -14.61 -10.79 -9.23
C LYS A 131 -15.27 -10.46 -7.88
N GLY A 132 -16.13 -9.45 -7.86
CA GLY A 132 -16.80 -8.96 -6.65
C GLY A 132 -17.37 -10.05 -5.72
N PRO A 133 -18.10 -11.07 -6.21
CA PRO A 133 -18.61 -12.16 -5.36
C PRO A 133 -17.51 -12.99 -4.68
N ILE A 134 -16.38 -13.22 -5.34
CA ILE A 134 -15.22 -13.92 -4.78
C ILE A 134 -14.59 -13.05 -3.70
N THR A 135 -14.31 -11.78 -4.03
CA THR A 135 -13.75 -10.82 -3.08
C THR A 135 -14.63 -10.67 -1.83
N MET A 136 -15.96 -10.60 -1.97
CA MET A 136 -16.86 -10.51 -0.82
C MET A 136 -16.80 -11.73 0.10
N LYS A 137 -16.55 -12.92 -0.45
CA LYS A 137 -16.41 -14.16 0.32
C LYS A 137 -15.08 -14.20 1.08
N ASP A 138 -14.01 -13.70 0.47
CA ASP A 138 -12.64 -13.89 0.95
C ASP A 138 -12.13 -12.68 1.75
N CYS A 139 -12.63 -11.47 1.47
CA CYS A 139 -12.19 -10.24 2.15
C CYS A 139 -13.33 -9.23 2.32
N ARG A 140 -13.66 -8.91 3.57
CA ARG A 140 -14.71 -7.92 3.88
C ARG A 140 -14.29 -6.48 3.52
N ALA A 141 -12.99 -6.21 3.43
CA ALA A 141 -12.43 -4.91 3.08
C ALA A 141 -12.01 -4.78 1.60
N GLY A 142 -12.25 -5.82 0.79
CA GLY A 142 -11.83 -5.87 -0.61
C GLY A 142 -12.68 -5.04 -1.55
N CYS A 143 -12.08 -4.57 -2.64
CA CYS A 143 -12.79 -3.91 -3.74
C CYS A 143 -13.64 -4.93 -4.50
N ILE A 144 -14.90 -4.60 -4.73
CA ILE A 144 -15.85 -5.46 -5.47
C ILE A 144 -16.05 -5.01 -6.92
N GLY A 145 -15.30 -4.01 -7.37
CA GLY A 145 -15.39 -3.51 -8.74
C GLY A 145 -16.73 -2.85 -9.10
N CYS A 146 -17.49 -2.36 -8.14
CA CYS A 146 -18.87 -1.86 -8.36
C CYS A 146 -18.95 -0.56 -9.17
N GLY A 147 -17.85 0.18 -9.35
CA GLY A 147 -17.79 1.41 -10.14
C GLY A 147 -18.51 2.62 -9.54
N ILE A 148 -19.00 2.56 -8.30
CA ILE A 148 -19.66 3.69 -7.63
C ILE A 148 -18.70 4.87 -7.51
N CYS A 149 -17.45 4.63 -7.11
CA CYS A 149 -16.42 5.65 -7.00
C CYS A 149 -16.13 6.36 -8.33
N THR A 150 -16.12 5.62 -9.44
CA THR A 150 -15.88 6.16 -10.79
C THR A 150 -17.02 7.09 -11.20
N LYS A 151 -18.28 6.68 -10.96
CA LYS A 151 -19.46 7.47 -11.32
C LYS A 151 -19.60 8.75 -10.52
N ASN A 152 -19.06 8.79 -9.30
CA ASN A 152 -19.17 9.95 -8.41
C ASN A 152 -17.90 10.81 -8.38
N CYS A 153 -16.88 10.49 -9.17
CA CYS A 153 -15.68 11.32 -9.28
C CYS A 153 -15.89 12.47 -10.25
N PRO A 154 -15.88 13.74 -9.80
CA PRO A 154 -16.11 14.89 -10.69
C PRO A 154 -15.01 15.05 -11.74
N GLU A 155 -13.77 14.71 -11.40
CA GLU A 155 -12.59 14.84 -12.28
C GLU A 155 -12.32 13.59 -13.13
N GLY A 156 -13.13 12.54 -13.01
CA GLY A 156 -12.87 11.29 -13.71
C GLY A 156 -11.53 10.64 -13.36
N ALA A 157 -10.99 10.96 -12.19
CA ALA A 157 -9.67 10.49 -11.74
C ALA A 157 -9.64 9.01 -11.33
N ILE A 158 -10.79 8.33 -11.33
CA ILE A 158 -10.88 6.94 -10.86
C ILE A 158 -11.28 6.04 -12.00
N LYS A 159 -10.52 4.96 -12.16
CA LYS A 159 -10.83 3.86 -13.09
C LYS A 159 -11.04 2.57 -12.31
N VAL A 160 -11.87 1.69 -12.83
CA VAL A 160 -12.02 0.32 -12.35
C VAL A 160 -11.55 -0.62 -13.45
N GLU A 161 -10.41 -1.24 -13.22
CA GLU A 161 -9.80 -2.21 -14.12
C GLU A 161 -9.54 -3.50 -13.34
N ASN A 162 -9.74 -4.65 -13.98
CA ASN A 162 -9.57 -5.96 -13.33
C ASN A 162 -10.29 -6.05 -11.98
N PHE A 163 -11.53 -5.56 -11.90
CA PHE A 163 -12.38 -5.51 -10.70
C PHE A 163 -11.82 -4.69 -9.54
N ASN A 164 -10.80 -3.89 -9.78
CA ASN A 164 -10.16 -3.06 -8.77
C ASN A 164 -10.20 -1.57 -9.16
N ALA A 165 -10.40 -0.71 -8.16
CA ALA A 165 -10.39 0.73 -8.34
C ALA A 165 -8.96 1.27 -8.22
N THR A 166 -8.56 2.11 -9.17
CA THR A 166 -7.30 2.85 -9.15
C THR A 166 -7.56 4.34 -9.26
N ILE A 167 -6.77 5.15 -8.56
CA ILE A 167 -6.88 6.61 -8.58
C ILE A 167 -5.68 7.20 -9.32
N ASP A 168 -5.97 7.94 -10.37
CA ASP A 168 -4.98 8.76 -11.06
C ASP A 168 -4.70 10.02 -10.21
N GLN A 169 -3.56 10.02 -9.55
CA GLN A 169 -3.19 11.09 -8.63
C GLN A 169 -2.92 12.43 -9.34
N SER A 170 -2.63 12.41 -10.65
CA SER A 170 -2.43 13.63 -11.43
C SER A 170 -3.73 14.40 -11.67
N LYS A 171 -4.89 13.72 -11.61
CA LYS A 171 -6.23 14.29 -11.81
C LYS A 171 -6.99 14.46 -10.50
N CYS A 172 -6.55 13.80 -9.44
CA CYS A 172 -7.28 13.76 -8.17
C CYS A 172 -7.15 15.08 -7.41
N ILE A 173 -8.26 15.80 -7.23
CA ILE A 173 -8.31 17.03 -6.43
C ILE A 173 -8.44 16.79 -4.91
N GLY A 174 -8.60 15.53 -4.49
CA GLY A 174 -8.70 15.16 -3.07
C GLY A 174 -10.01 15.56 -2.40
N CYS A 175 -11.14 15.57 -3.11
CA CYS A 175 -12.45 15.98 -2.55
C CYS A 175 -13.10 14.96 -1.59
N GLY A 176 -12.70 13.69 -1.62
CA GLY A 176 -13.18 12.65 -0.70
C GLY A 176 -14.49 11.96 -1.06
N ILE A 177 -15.26 12.45 -2.02
CA ILE A 177 -16.58 11.91 -2.40
C ILE A 177 -16.53 10.40 -2.69
N CYS A 178 -15.47 9.95 -3.34
CA CYS A 178 -15.27 8.54 -3.67
C CYS A 178 -15.06 7.66 -2.43
N ALA A 179 -14.47 8.18 -1.37
CA ALA A 179 -14.29 7.48 -0.10
C ALA A 179 -15.63 7.35 0.63
N ASP A 180 -16.39 8.44 0.72
CA ASP A 180 -17.71 8.48 1.39
C ASP A 180 -18.74 7.57 0.70
N LYS A 181 -18.68 7.48 -0.63
CA LYS A 181 -19.59 6.64 -1.42
C LYS A 181 -19.16 5.19 -1.55
N CYS A 182 -17.98 4.81 -1.05
CA CYS A 182 -17.48 3.45 -1.19
C CYS A 182 -18.13 2.50 -0.17
N PRO A 183 -18.97 1.52 -0.59
CA PRO A 183 -19.69 0.63 0.33
C PRO A 183 -18.75 -0.34 1.07
N LYS A 184 -17.51 -0.47 0.62
CA LYS A 184 -16.48 -1.34 1.20
C LYS A 184 -15.36 -0.56 1.88
N ASN A 185 -15.44 0.77 1.93
CA ASN A 185 -14.42 1.67 2.47
C ASN A 185 -13.00 1.37 1.95
N VAL A 186 -12.91 1.01 0.66
CA VAL A 186 -11.62 0.67 0.01
C VAL A 186 -10.76 1.91 -0.20
N ILE A 187 -11.40 3.06 -0.46
CA ILE A 187 -10.69 4.32 -0.67
C ILE A 187 -10.46 4.96 0.69
N VAL A 188 -9.20 5.22 0.99
CA VAL A 188 -8.75 5.72 2.29
C VAL A 188 -8.17 7.10 2.18
N MET A 189 -8.42 7.91 3.20
CA MET A 189 -7.73 9.18 3.38
C MET A 189 -6.30 8.90 3.84
N LEU A 190 -5.35 9.54 3.21
CA LEU A 190 -3.93 9.46 3.52
C LEU A 190 -3.56 10.63 4.46
N SER A 191 -4.06 10.59 5.69
CA SER A 191 -3.57 11.50 6.74
C SER A 191 -2.17 11.06 7.18
N GLY A 192 -1.30 12.02 7.54
CA GLY A 192 0.12 11.80 7.82
C GLY A 192 0.46 10.85 9.00
N ARG A 193 -0.52 10.19 9.62
CA ARG A 193 -0.30 9.12 10.62
C ARG A 193 -0.71 7.78 10.04
N PRO A 194 0.00 6.68 10.37
CA PRO A 194 -0.44 5.34 10.02
C PRO A 194 -1.87 5.13 10.53
N VAL A 195 -2.73 4.57 9.68
CA VAL A 195 -4.18 4.38 9.89
C VAL A 195 -4.50 3.50 11.12
N CYS A 196 -3.51 2.99 11.83
CA CYS A 196 -3.62 2.11 12.98
C CYS A 196 -3.14 2.72 14.31
N ALA A 197 -3.01 4.04 14.40
CA ALA A 197 -2.65 4.70 15.68
C ALA A 197 -3.84 4.83 16.65
N GLU A 198 -5.03 4.32 16.28
CA GLU A 198 -6.19 4.26 17.19
C GLU A 198 -6.47 2.78 17.52
N GLY A 199 -5.87 2.30 18.62
CA GLY A 199 -6.17 0.99 19.17
C GLY A 199 -4.94 0.29 19.77
N THR A 200 -4.72 0.51 21.05
CA THR A 200 -4.03 -0.31 22.06
C THR A 200 -2.77 -1.06 21.60
N GLY A 201 -1.64 -0.55 22.09
CA GLY A 201 -0.40 -1.30 22.10
C GLY A 201 -0.55 -2.60 22.88
N GLU A 202 -0.30 -3.70 22.21
CA GLU A 202 0.24 -4.90 22.82
C GLU A 202 1.39 -5.34 21.91
N HIS A 203 2.59 -5.02 22.37
CA HIS A 203 3.80 -5.68 21.93
C HIS A 203 3.68 -7.15 22.35
N GLU A 204 3.38 -8.04 21.43
CA GLU A 204 3.67 -9.45 21.67
C GLU A 204 5.18 -9.64 21.61
N GLU A 205 5.77 -9.74 22.81
CA GLU A 205 7.13 -10.18 23.01
C GLU A 205 7.33 -11.54 22.36
N LYS A 206 8.47 -11.67 21.65
CA LYS A 206 8.97 -12.95 21.16
C LYS A 206 9.15 -13.88 22.34
N GLY A 207 8.32 -14.90 22.46
CA GLY A 207 8.58 -16.03 23.29
C GLY A 207 9.76 -16.81 22.70
N GLU A 208 10.88 -16.79 23.39
CA GLU A 208 11.93 -17.79 23.28
C GLU A 208 11.36 -19.09 23.86
N ASP A 209 11.32 -20.13 23.01
CA ASP A 209 11.67 -21.53 23.38
C ASP A 209 11.80 -22.35 22.10
#